data_28bf530950e746b2edb59d26b7423f21
#
_entry.id   28bf530950e746b2edb59d26b7423f21
#
_cell.length_a   1.000
_cell.length_b   1.000
_cell.length_c   1.000
_cell.angle_alpha   90.00
_cell.angle_beta   90.00
_cell.angle_gamma   90.00
#
_symmetry.space_group_name_H-M   'P 1'
#
loop_
_entity.id
_entity.type
_entity.pdbx_description
1 polymer ?
#
loop_
_entity_poly.entity_id
_entity_poly.type
_entity_poly.pdbx_seq_one_letter_code
_entity_poly.pdbx_strand_id
1 'polypeptide(L)'
;MTEPHFRPTTKVGMLKSLIRLIRPSQWIKNLFVFAPVLFGGALLDTRALLAGLVAFLAFCFAASSIYCFNDIHDVADDRRHPEKCQRPIASGDISVAQAYGVMAVMIALGVAVTFLLPLIGPIAPADGLAIDMPTVPEWGGVSATLFVVVFYWLLNLAYCVKLKQYAIIDVCIVAFGFVLRMLAGGEAAGIELSHWIVLMAFLITLFMGFAKRRDDVLQMEQTGEAPRKNTVRYNATFMDQALTITASVTLVCYIMYTVSPEVMDRFQTNKLYLTSIFVLVGLLRYMQVAVVDKRSGNPTKVVLCDRFIQFDVLAWIVTFILIIYVG
;
A
#
# COMPACT_ATOMS: atom_id res chain seq x y z
N MET A 1 -17.92 0.09 37.45
CA MET A 1 -17.76 0.06 35.97
C MET A 1 -18.92 0.86 35.42
N THR A 2 -18.71 2.14 35.10
CA THR A 2 -19.72 3.00 34.48
C THR A 2 -19.80 2.67 33.00
N GLU A 3 -20.97 2.25 32.53
CA GLU A 3 -21.24 2.06 31.10
C GLU A 3 -20.91 3.34 30.33
N PRO A 4 -20.30 3.23 29.12
CA PRO A 4 -19.99 4.41 28.34
C PRO A 4 -21.30 5.09 27.93
N HIS A 5 -21.54 6.29 28.43
CA HIS A 5 -22.65 7.14 28.00
C HIS A 5 -22.51 7.41 26.50
N PHE A 6 -23.34 6.76 25.70
CA PHE A 6 -23.53 7.05 24.27
C PHE A 6 -23.99 8.52 24.15
N ARG A 7 -23.17 9.39 23.61
CA ARG A 7 -23.56 10.78 23.32
C ARG A 7 -24.40 10.77 22.04
N PRO A 8 -25.63 11.24 22.07
CA PRO A 8 -26.44 11.36 20.85
C PRO A 8 -25.78 12.38 19.93
N THR A 9 -25.12 11.90 18.88
CA THR A 9 -24.50 12.74 17.87
C THR A 9 -25.56 13.26 16.90
N THR A 10 -25.49 14.55 16.53
CA THR A 10 -26.30 15.11 15.44
C THR A 10 -26.00 14.35 14.13
N LYS A 11 -26.92 14.33 13.15
CA LYS A 11 -26.72 13.66 11.85
C LYS A 11 -25.41 14.08 11.17
N VAL A 12 -25.02 15.34 11.27
CA VAL A 12 -23.74 15.87 10.75
C VAL A 12 -22.54 15.33 11.51
N GLY A 13 -22.64 15.20 12.83
CA GLY A 13 -21.61 14.58 13.66
C GLY A 13 -21.41 13.11 13.33
N MET A 14 -22.50 12.37 13.11
CA MET A 14 -22.47 10.95 12.73
C MET A 14 -21.79 10.73 11.38
N LEU A 15 -22.10 11.54 10.35
CA LEU A 15 -21.43 11.44 9.04
C LEU A 15 -19.93 11.69 9.14
N LYS A 16 -19.51 12.69 9.92
CA LYS A 16 -18.10 12.99 10.18
C LYS A 16 -17.39 11.82 10.86
N SER A 17 -18.03 11.19 11.84
CA SER A 17 -17.49 10.02 12.55
C SER A 17 -17.40 8.80 11.64
N LEU A 18 -18.38 8.57 10.73
CA LEU A 18 -18.31 7.52 9.70
C LEU A 18 -17.13 7.73 8.75
N ILE A 19 -16.94 8.96 8.23
CA ILE A 19 -15.79 9.28 7.37
C ILE A 19 -14.46 9.05 8.09
N ARG A 20 -14.39 9.41 9.38
CA ARG A 20 -13.18 9.15 10.19
C ARG A 20 -12.94 7.64 10.40
N LEU A 21 -13.99 6.83 10.52
CA LEU A 21 -13.90 5.39 10.69
C LEU A 21 -13.37 4.70 9.41
N ILE A 22 -13.91 5.02 8.24
CA ILE A 22 -13.51 4.43 6.96
C ILE A 22 -12.15 4.94 6.43
N ARG A 23 -11.62 6.04 6.98
CA ARG A 23 -10.28 6.60 6.73
C ARG A 23 -9.94 6.84 5.25
N PRO A 24 -10.66 7.69 4.49
CA PRO A 24 -10.35 7.94 3.09
C PRO A 24 -8.92 8.49 2.86
N SER A 25 -8.36 9.20 3.84
CA SER A 25 -6.97 9.68 3.78
C SER A 25 -5.93 8.56 3.63
N GLN A 26 -6.27 7.31 3.95
CA GLN A 26 -5.40 6.16 3.78
C GLN A 26 -5.54 5.51 2.40
N TRP A 27 -6.52 5.91 1.59
CA TRP A 27 -6.74 5.38 0.24
C TRP A 27 -5.58 5.68 -0.71
N ILE A 28 -4.79 6.72 -0.44
CA ILE A 28 -3.57 7.04 -1.19
C ILE A 28 -2.61 5.84 -1.31
N LYS A 29 -2.59 4.96 -0.33
CA LYS A 29 -1.77 3.74 -0.36
C LYS A 29 -2.23 2.75 -1.43
N ASN A 30 -3.49 2.83 -1.84
CA ASN A 30 -4.05 1.95 -2.86
C ASN A 30 -3.66 2.40 -4.29
N LEU A 31 -3.01 3.57 -4.46
CA LEU A 31 -2.44 3.98 -5.75
C LEU A 31 -1.41 2.98 -6.29
N PHE A 32 -0.83 2.12 -5.44
CA PHE A 32 -0.01 0.99 -5.88
C PHE A 32 -0.72 0.03 -6.85
N VAL A 33 -2.05 0.03 -6.88
CA VAL A 33 -2.87 -0.69 -7.86
C VAL A 33 -2.57 -0.23 -9.30
N PHE A 34 -2.17 1.03 -9.51
CA PHE A 34 -1.82 1.57 -10.82
C PHE A 34 -0.36 1.31 -11.23
N ALA A 35 0.46 0.73 -10.37
CA ALA A 35 1.85 0.41 -10.71
C ALA A 35 1.96 -0.50 -11.96
N PRO A 36 1.11 -1.54 -12.15
CA PRO A 36 1.13 -2.32 -13.39
C PRO A 36 0.88 -1.49 -14.65
N VAL A 37 -0.04 -0.54 -14.60
CA VAL A 37 -0.37 0.32 -15.75
C VAL A 37 0.83 1.20 -16.10
N LEU A 38 1.54 1.75 -15.11
CA LEU A 38 2.76 2.54 -15.31
C LEU A 38 3.90 1.68 -15.88
N PHE A 39 4.25 0.61 -15.19
CA PHE A 39 5.38 -0.25 -15.56
C PHE A 39 5.08 -1.21 -16.71
N GLY A 40 3.82 -1.41 -17.04
CA GLY A 40 3.35 -2.12 -18.21
C GLY A 40 3.33 -1.28 -19.49
N GLY A 41 3.59 0.04 -19.40
CA GLY A 41 3.54 0.95 -20.55
C GLY A 41 2.12 1.29 -21.02
N ALA A 42 1.09 1.01 -20.21
CA ALA A 42 -0.33 1.16 -20.57
C ALA A 42 -0.96 2.48 -20.05
N LEU A 43 -0.14 3.52 -19.78
CA LEU A 43 -0.63 4.80 -19.24
C LEU A 43 -1.60 5.55 -20.17
N LEU A 44 -1.50 5.29 -21.48
CA LEU A 44 -2.38 5.91 -22.49
C LEU A 44 -3.59 5.03 -22.82
N ASP A 45 -3.65 3.80 -22.30
CA ASP A 45 -4.79 2.91 -22.48
C ASP A 45 -5.89 3.24 -21.46
N THR A 46 -6.97 3.84 -21.96
CA THR A 46 -8.14 4.20 -21.14
C THR A 46 -8.79 2.98 -20.47
N ARG A 47 -8.77 1.80 -21.11
CA ARG A 47 -9.36 0.58 -20.55
C ARG A 47 -8.53 0.06 -19.39
N ALA A 48 -7.19 0.05 -19.53
CA ALA A 48 -6.27 -0.32 -18.45
C ALA A 48 -6.41 0.63 -17.24
N LEU A 49 -6.57 1.95 -17.50
CA LEU A 49 -6.82 2.92 -16.44
C LEU A 49 -8.18 2.71 -15.74
N LEU A 50 -9.25 2.41 -16.50
CA LEU A 50 -10.55 2.13 -15.92
C LEU A 50 -10.55 0.81 -15.12
N ALA A 51 -9.89 -0.24 -15.59
CA ALA A 51 -9.71 -1.48 -14.86
C ALA A 51 -8.91 -1.27 -13.57
N GLY A 52 -7.82 -0.52 -13.65
CA GLY A 52 -7.06 -0.08 -12.48
C GLY A 52 -7.93 0.72 -11.48
N LEU A 53 -8.82 1.58 -11.96
CA LEU A 53 -9.75 2.33 -11.11
C LEU A 53 -10.73 1.40 -10.37
N VAL A 54 -11.27 0.39 -11.04
CA VAL A 54 -12.13 -0.62 -10.41
C VAL A 54 -11.38 -1.35 -9.31
N ALA A 55 -10.17 -1.85 -9.58
CA ALA A 55 -9.35 -2.51 -8.58
C ALA A 55 -8.96 -1.56 -7.42
N PHE A 56 -8.66 -0.30 -7.72
CA PHE A 56 -8.39 0.72 -6.71
C PHE A 56 -9.58 0.93 -5.76
N LEU A 57 -10.80 1.07 -6.30
CA LEU A 57 -12.00 1.22 -5.48
C LEU A 57 -12.28 -0.04 -4.65
N ALA A 58 -12.07 -1.24 -5.21
CA ALA A 58 -12.21 -2.49 -4.48
C ALA A 58 -11.27 -2.53 -3.26
N PHE A 59 -10.00 -2.14 -3.45
CA PHE A 59 -9.05 -2.04 -2.34
C PHE A 59 -9.37 -0.93 -1.34
N CYS A 60 -9.92 0.20 -1.79
CA CYS A 60 -10.35 1.28 -0.89
C CYS A 60 -11.45 0.81 0.06
N PHE A 61 -12.44 0.09 -0.46
CA PHE A 61 -13.52 -0.45 0.35
C PHE A 61 -13.05 -1.60 1.25
N ALA A 62 -12.25 -2.54 0.72
CA ALA A 62 -11.68 -3.62 1.53
C ALA A 62 -10.80 -3.09 2.67
N ALA A 63 -9.92 -2.12 2.40
CA ALA A 63 -9.09 -1.48 3.43
C ALA A 63 -9.93 -0.74 4.47
N SER A 64 -10.99 -0.05 4.07
CA SER A 64 -11.92 0.62 4.99
C SER A 64 -12.62 -0.38 5.92
N SER A 65 -13.04 -1.54 5.40
CA SER A 65 -13.58 -2.65 6.19
C SER A 65 -12.58 -3.14 7.25
N ILE A 66 -11.30 -3.28 6.86
CA ILE A 66 -10.23 -3.69 7.78
C ILE A 66 -9.98 -2.65 8.87
N TYR A 67 -10.04 -1.35 8.55
CA TYR A 67 -9.91 -0.30 9.57
C TYR A 67 -11.06 -0.33 10.58
N CYS A 68 -12.29 -0.59 10.14
CA CYS A 68 -13.42 -0.80 11.04
C CYS A 68 -13.15 -1.98 11.99
N PHE A 69 -12.72 -3.12 11.46
CA PHE A 69 -12.40 -4.29 12.26
C PHE A 69 -11.27 -4.03 13.27
N ASN A 70 -10.20 -3.35 12.83
CA ASN A 70 -9.09 -3.02 13.72
C ASN A 70 -9.54 -2.12 14.88
N ASP A 71 -10.35 -1.08 14.60
CA ASP A 71 -10.83 -0.17 15.65
C ASP A 71 -11.85 -0.86 16.60
N ILE A 72 -12.61 -1.86 16.12
CA ILE A 72 -13.46 -2.72 16.96
C ILE A 72 -12.59 -3.58 17.87
N HIS A 73 -11.58 -4.25 17.30
CA HIS A 73 -10.73 -5.18 18.03
C HIS A 73 -9.88 -4.47 19.10
N ASP A 74 -9.39 -3.28 18.79
CA ASP A 74 -8.48 -2.53 19.65
C ASP A 74 -9.22 -1.53 20.59
N VAL A 75 -10.55 -1.52 20.63
CA VAL A 75 -11.36 -0.50 21.34
C VAL A 75 -10.97 -0.31 22.82
N ALA A 76 -10.65 -1.40 23.52
CA ALA A 76 -10.28 -1.35 24.93
C ALA A 76 -8.92 -0.66 25.15
N ASP A 77 -7.96 -0.93 24.29
CA ASP A 77 -6.62 -0.35 24.32
C ASP A 77 -6.66 1.10 23.80
N ASP A 78 -7.43 1.38 22.75
CA ASP A 78 -7.59 2.71 22.18
C ASP A 78 -8.21 3.71 23.20
N ARG A 79 -9.14 3.27 24.06
CA ARG A 79 -9.70 4.11 25.11
C ARG A 79 -8.68 4.59 26.15
N ARG A 80 -7.62 3.84 26.37
CA ARG A 80 -6.54 4.16 27.32
C ARG A 80 -5.43 5.00 26.69
N HIS A 81 -5.38 5.06 25.35
CA HIS A 81 -4.32 5.74 24.62
C HIS A 81 -4.60 7.25 24.51
N PRO A 82 -3.60 8.14 24.74
CA PRO A 82 -3.81 9.61 24.77
C PRO A 82 -4.44 10.18 23.49
N GLU A 83 -4.04 9.66 22.31
CA GLU A 83 -4.54 10.17 21.03
C GLU A 83 -5.65 9.30 20.41
N LYS A 84 -5.55 7.96 20.59
CA LYS A 84 -6.48 7.03 19.94
C LYS A 84 -7.85 6.97 20.64
N CYS A 85 -7.96 7.48 21.87
CA CYS A 85 -9.26 7.64 22.57
C CYS A 85 -10.24 8.53 21.78
N GLN A 86 -9.75 9.33 20.84
CA GLN A 86 -10.57 10.16 19.95
C GLN A 86 -11.10 9.40 18.71
N ARG A 87 -10.74 8.10 18.52
CA ARG A 87 -11.31 7.29 17.43
C ARG A 87 -12.81 7.10 17.62
N PRO A 88 -13.62 7.03 16.52
CA PRO A 88 -15.08 7.04 16.61
C PRO A 88 -15.68 5.96 17.51
N ILE A 89 -15.09 4.76 17.57
CA ILE A 89 -15.59 3.67 18.42
C ILE A 89 -15.09 3.85 19.86
N ALA A 90 -13.84 4.28 20.05
CA ALA A 90 -13.27 4.49 21.38
C ALA A 90 -13.93 5.66 22.11
N SER A 91 -14.25 6.76 21.38
CA SER A 91 -14.97 7.94 21.90
C SER A 91 -16.46 7.66 22.18
N GLY A 92 -17.04 6.59 21.62
CA GLY A 92 -18.46 6.28 21.73
C GLY A 92 -19.35 6.98 20.69
N ASP A 93 -18.77 7.68 19.70
CA ASP A 93 -19.53 8.32 18.61
C ASP A 93 -20.22 7.28 17.71
N ILE A 94 -19.61 6.10 17.54
CA ILE A 94 -20.14 4.97 16.79
C ILE A 94 -20.11 3.73 17.69
N SER A 95 -21.24 3.03 17.78
CA SER A 95 -21.30 1.79 18.53
C SER A 95 -20.57 0.64 17.80
N VAL A 96 -20.13 -0.37 18.54
CA VAL A 96 -19.48 -1.58 17.96
C VAL A 96 -20.40 -2.25 16.93
N ALA A 97 -21.71 -2.34 17.20
CA ALA A 97 -22.69 -2.92 16.27
C ALA A 97 -22.79 -2.11 14.96
N GLN A 98 -22.83 -0.78 15.04
CA GLN A 98 -22.81 0.08 13.84
C GLN A 98 -21.50 -0.07 13.05
N ALA A 99 -20.37 -0.18 13.75
CA ALA A 99 -19.08 -0.40 13.10
C ALA A 99 -19.00 -1.74 12.37
N TYR A 100 -19.56 -2.82 12.91
CA TYR A 100 -19.71 -4.10 12.17
C TYR A 100 -20.63 -3.94 10.95
N GLY A 101 -21.70 -3.17 11.03
CA GLY A 101 -22.54 -2.85 9.88
C GLY A 101 -21.77 -2.12 8.78
N VAL A 102 -20.99 -1.09 9.13
CA VAL A 102 -20.12 -0.36 8.19
C VAL A 102 -19.08 -1.29 7.58
N MET A 103 -18.44 -2.13 8.39
CA MET A 103 -17.47 -3.13 7.94
C MET A 103 -18.07 -4.06 6.87
N ALA A 104 -19.28 -4.61 7.12
CA ALA A 104 -19.97 -5.50 6.20
C ALA A 104 -20.34 -4.79 4.88
N VAL A 105 -20.83 -3.56 4.95
CA VAL A 105 -21.14 -2.76 3.76
C VAL A 105 -19.88 -2.46 2.96
N MET A 106 -18.78 -2.09 3.60
CA MET A 106 -17.52 -1.80 2.90
C MET A 106 -16.98 -3.02 2.17
N ILE A 107 -16.93 -4.21 2.80
CA ILE A 107 -16.43 -5.40 2.08
C ILE A 107 -17.39 -5.83 0.97
N ALA A 108 -18.69 -5.73 1.18
CA ALA A 108 -19.67 -6.02 0.13
C ALA A 108 -19.51 -5.09 -1.09
N LEU A 109 -19.28 -3.78 -0.86
CA LEU A 109 -18.97 -2.84 -1.93
C LEU A 109 -17.64 -3.17 -2.63
N GLY A 110 -16.61 -3.57 -1.86
CA GLY A 110 -15.32 -4.00 -2.39
C GLY A 110 -15.44 -5.20 -3.32
N VAL A 111 -16.26 -6.18 -2.96
CA VAL A 111 -16.59 -7.34 -3.81
C VAL A 111 -17.45 -6.92 -5.00
N ALA A 112 -18.50 -6.14 -4.77
CA ALA A 112 -19.45 -5.77 -5.82
C ALA A 112 -18.80 -4.97 -6.95
N VAL A 113 -17.87 -4.07 -6.62
CA VAL A 113 -17.22 -3.22 -7.62
C VAL A 113 -16.34 -4.02 -8.59
N THR A 114 -15.81 -5.19 -8.20
CA THR A 114 -15.02 -6.04 -9.10
C THR A 114 -15.85 -6.58 -10.27
N PHE A 115 -17.17 -6.73 -10.11
CA PHE A 115 -18.07 -7.14 -11.17
C PHE A 115 -18.32 -6.07 -12.23
N LEU A 116 -17.72 -4.88 -12.11
CA LEU A 116 -17.71 -3.88 -13.17
C LEU A 116 -16.63 -4.16 -14.22
N LEU A 117 -15.63 -5.01 -13.94
CA LEU A 117 -14.53 -5.32 -14.87
C LEU A 117 -15.01 -5.81 -16.24
N PRO A 118 -15.98 -6.73 -16.37
CA PRO A 118 -16.45 -7.19 -17.66
C PRO A 118 -17.07 -6.09 -18.54
N LEU A 119 -17.58 -5.01 -17.93
CA LEU A 119 -18.18 -3.89 -18.66
C LEU A 119 -17.15 -3.02 -19.37
N ILE A 120 -15.86 -3.11 -18.96
CA ILE A 120 -14.76 -2.36 -19.58
C ILE A 120 -14.36 -3.00 -20.92
N GLY A 121 -14.67 -4.28 -21.09
CA GLY A 121 -14.34 -5.09 -22.29
C GLY A 121 -12.85 -5.52 -22.29
N PRO A 122 -12.48 -6.34 -23.29
CA PRO A 122 -11.11 -6.82 -23.41
C PRO A 122 -10.16 -5.64 -23.62
N ILE A 123 -9.03 -5.65 -22.89
CA ILE A 123 -7.96 -4.69 -23.06
C ILE A 123 -7.17 -5.15 -24.29
N ALA A 124 -7.23 -4.36 -25.36
CA ALA A 124 -6.40 -4.61 -26.54
C ALA A 124 -4.93 -4.32 -26.20
N PRO A 125 -3.97 -5.14 -26.67
CA PRO A 125 -2.58 -4.76 -26.62
C PRO A 125 -2.41 -3.40 -27.30
N ALA A 126 -1.62 -2.51 -26.71
CA ALA A 126 -1.36 -1.17 -27.28
C ALA A 126 -0.88 -1.34 -28.73
N ASP A 127 -1.54 -0.68 -29.68
CA ASP A 127 -1.19 -0.73 -31.10
C ASP A 127 0.29 -0.37 -31.29
N GLY A 128 1.09 -1.35 -31.72
CA GLY A 128 2.53 -1.22 -31.94
C GLY A 128 3.42 -2.06 -31.05
N LEU A 129 2.97 -2.51 -29.89
CA LEU A 129 3.63 -3.54 -29.09
C LEU A 129 2.87 -4.87 -29.27
N ALA A 130 3.19 -5.60 -30.31
CA ALA A 130 2.72 -6.97 -30.52
C ALA A 130 3.42 -7.91 -29.52
N ILE A 131 3.00 -7.82 -28.26
CA ILE A 131 3.22 -8.91 -27.31
C ILE A 131 1.99 -9.77 -27.44
N ASP A 132 2.16 -11.04 -27.78
CA ASP A 132 1.13 -12.09 -27.66
C ASP A 132 0.72 -12.17 -26.17
N MET A 133 -0.11 -11.24 -25.74
CA MET A 133 -0.73 -11.35 -24.44
C MET A 133 -1.84 -12.40 -24.54
N PRO A 134 -1.78 -13.47 -23.73
CA PRO A 134 -2.88 -14.39 -23.68
C PRO A 134 -4.15 -13.60 -23.35
N THR A 135 -5.15 -13.67 -24.22
CA THR A 135 -6.47 -13.07 -23.99
C THR A 135 -7.00 -13.62 -22.69
N VAL A 136 -7.01 -12.81 -21.63
CA VAL A 136 -7.58 -13.20 -20.34
C VAL A 136 -9.05 -13.52 -20.60
N PRO A 137 -9.55 -14.72 -20.25
CA PRO A 137 -10.96 -15.05 -20.42
C PRO A 137 -11.82 -13.95 -19.79
N GLU A 138 -12.98 -13.61 -20.37
CA GLU A 138 -13.86 -12.50 -19.93
C GLU A 138 -14.11 -12.47 -18.41
N TRP A 139 -14.09 -13.63 -17.76
CA TRP A 139 -14.24 -13.79 -16.30
C TRP A 139 -12.93 -14.00 -15.55
N GLY A 140 -11.81 -14.23 -16.23
CA GLY A 140 -10.51 -14.53 -15.59
C GLY A 140 -10.00 -13.37 -14.75
N GLY A 141 -10.05 -12.15 -15.29
CA GLY A 141 -9.64 -10.94 -14.57
C GLY A 141 -10.51 -10.64 -13.34
N VAL A 142 -11.83 -10.92 -13.42
CA VAL A 142 -12.75 -10.75 -12.27
C VAL A 142 -12.42 -11.72 -11.16
N SER A 143 -12.31 -13.02 -11.49
CA SER A 143 -12.06 -14.06 -10.48
C SER A 143 -10.70 -13.90 -9.81
N ALA A 144 -9.66 -13.56 -10.56
CA ALA A 144 -8.32 -13.34 -10.05
C ALA A 144 -8.27 -12.06 -9.18
N THR A 145 -8.81 -10.94 -9.66
CA THR A 145 -8.89 -9.69 -8.88
C THR A 145 -9.69 -9.89 -7.59
N LEU A 146 -10.85 -10.56 -7.67
CA LEU A 146 -11.68 -10.87 -6.50
C LEU A 146 -10.93 -11.74 -5.50
N PHE A 147 -10.25 -12.79 -5.98
CA PHE A 147 -9.42 -13.65 -5.13
C PHE A 147 -8.37 -12.84 -4.38
N VAL A 148 -7.63 -11.96 -5.08
CA VAL A 148 -6.60 -11.13 -4.46
C VAL A 148 -7.20 -10.17 -3.43
N VAL A 149 -8.35 -9.54 -3.70
CA VAL A 149 -9.04 -8.64 -2.77
C VAL A 149 -9.50 -9.38 -1.51
N VAL A 150 -10.12 -10.55 -1.68
CA VAL A 150 -10.59 -11.38 -0.55
C VAL A 150 -9.41 -11.91 0.24
N PHE A 151 -8.36 -12.39 -0.41
CA PHE A 151 -7.14 -12.85 0.26
C PHE A 151 -6.48 -11.72 1.06
N TYR A 152 -6.36 -10.52 0.49
CA TYR A 152 -5.88 -9.33 1.19
C TYR A 152 -6.72 -9.03 2.43
N TRP A 153 -8.05 -9.11 2.32
CA TRP A 153 -8.95 -8.85 3.43
C TRP A 153 -8.76 -9.88 4.55
N LEU A 154 -8.77 -11.17 4.22
CA LEU A 154 -8.56 -12.26 5.20
C LEU A 154 -7.19 -12.17 5.88
N LEU A 155 -6.12 -11.92 5.12
CA LEU A 155 -4.76 -11.75 5.65
C LEU A 155 -4.69 -10.60 6.66
N ASN A 156 -5.33 -9.47 6.35
CA ASN A 156 -5.34 -8.32 7.25
C ASN A 156 -6.24 -8.52 8.48
N LEU A 157 -7.32 -9.30 8.39
CA LEU A 157 -8.06 -9.73 9.58
C LEU A 157 -7.17 -10.57 10.51
N ALA A 158 -6.48 -11.57 9.97
CA ALA A 158 -5.52 -12.38 10.73
C ALA A 158 -4.39 -11.51 11.33
N TYR A 159 -3.91 -10.51 10.58
CA TYR A 159 -2.96 -9.51 11.06
C TYR A 159 -3.50 -8.74 12.28
N CYS A 160 -4.72 -8.23 12.22
CA CYS A 160 -5.33 -7.48 13.31
C CYS A 160 -5.51 -8.33 14.57
N VAL A 161 -5.87 -9.61 14.43
CA VAL A 161 -6.12 -10.52 15.57
C VAL A 161 -4.82 -10.90 16.27
N LYS A 162 -3.82 -11.37 15.53
CA LYS A 162 -2.62 -11.97 16.15
C LYS A 162 -1.30 -11.61 15.46
N LEU A 163 -1.23 -11.61 14.14
CA LEU A 163 0.05 -11.58 13.42
C LEU A 163 0.83 -10.27 13.63
N LYS A 164 0.15 -9.17 13.94
CA LYS A 164 0.78 -7.89 14.31
C LYS A 164 1.66 -7.93 15.57
N GLN A 165 1.57 -9.02 16.36
CA GLN A 165 2.36 -9.19 17.59
C GLN A 165 3.73 -9.85 17.33
N TYR A 166 3.93 -10.47 16.17
CA TYR A 166 5.18 -11.14 15.82
C TYR A 166 6.12 -10.18 15.09
N ALA A 167 7.32 -10.00 15.63
CA ALA A 167 8.38 -9.22 15.02
C ALA A 167 8.74 -9.76 13.62
N ILE A 168 9.11 -8.89 12.71
CA ILE A 168 9.39 -9.17 11.30
C ILE A 168 8.12 -9.53 10.51
N ILE A 169 7.31 -10.49 10.98
CA ILE A 169 6.08 -10.91 10.31
C ILE A 169 5.11 -9.73 10.16
N ASP A 170 5.01 -8.87 11.18
CA ASP A 170 4.16 -7.68 11.14
C ASP A 170 4.52 -6.73 9.97
N VAL A 171 5.80 -6.52 9.74
CA VAL A 171 6.27 -5.66 8.64
C VAL A 171 6.13 -6.37 7.29
N CYS A 172 6.44 -7.67 7.23
CA CYS A 172 6.29 -8.48 6.02
C CYS A 172 4.84 -8.51 5.53
N ILE A 173 3.86 -8.69 6.42
CA ILE A 173 2.43 -8.70 6.02
C ILE A 173 2.01 -7.34 5.49
N VAL A 174 2.44 -6.25 6.11
CA VAL A 174 2.16 -4.90 5.61
C VAL A 174 2.78 -4.72 4.21
N ALA A 175 4.04 -5.13 4.00
CA ALA A 175 4.72 -5.05 2.71
C ALA A 175 4.02 -5.93 1.65
N PHE A 176 3.65 -7.16 2.01
CA PHE A 176 2.91 -8.06 1.13
C PHE A 176 1.54 -7.49 0.74
N GLY A 177 0.89 -6.74 1.64
CA GLY A 177 -0.33 -6.02 1.32
C GLY A 177 -0.18 -5.01 0.17
N PHE A 178 0.99 -4.41 -0.04
CA PHE A 178 1.28 -3.57 -1.20
C PHE A 178 1.50 -4.39 -2.47
N VAL A 179 2.14 -5.55 -2.35
CA VAL A 179 2.24 -6.52 -3.47
C VAL A 179 0.86 -6.96 -3.94
N LEU A 180 -0.04 -7.30 -3.02
CA LEU A 180 -1.40 -7.69 -3.37
C LEU A 180 -2.17 -6.59 -4.11
N ARG A 181 -1.95 -5.31 -3.76
CA ARG A 181 -2.52 -4.18 -4.51
C ARG A 181 -2.03 -4.16 -5.95
N MET A 182 -0.72 -4.34 -6.12
CA MET A 182 -0.11 -4.36 -7.45
C MET A 182 -0.57 -5.56 -8.27
N LEU A 183 -0.63 -6.76 -7.67
CA LEU A 183 -1.16 -7.95 -8.34
C LEU A 183 -2.62 -7.76 -8.78
N ALA A 184 -3.48 -7.20 -7.90
CA ALA A 184 -4.87 -6.94 -8.27
C ALA A 184 -5.01 -5.95 -9.44
N GLY A 185 -4.14 -4.94 -9.49
CA GLY A 185 -4.10 -4.01 -10.61
C GLY A 185 -3.67 -4.67 -11.91
N GLY A 186 -2.66 -5.55 -11.85
CA GLY A 186 -2.20 -6.34 -13.00
C GLY A 186 -3.30 -7.29 -13.52
N GLU A 187 -3.92 -8.05 -12.62
CA GLU A 187 -5.01 -8.97 -12.97
C GLU A 187 -6.23 -8.23 -13.55
N ALA A 188 -6.60 -7.08 -12.97
CA ALA A 188 -7.73 -6.29 -13.47
C ALA A 188 -7.45 -5.70 -14.84
N ALA A 189 -6.22 -5.23 -15.10
CA ALA A 189 -5.81 -4.62 -16.35
C ALA A 189 -5.28 -5.63 -17.38
N GLY A 190 -5.20 -6.93 -17.04
CA GLY A 190 -4.62 -7.95 -17.92
C GLY A 190 -3.13 -7.72 -18.21
N ILE A 191 -2.39 -7.08 -17.28
CA ILE A 191 -0.98 -6.76 -17.43
C ILE A 191 -0.15 -7.72 -16.61
N GLU A 192 0.68 -8.52 -17.29
CA GLU A 192 1.63 -9.40 -16.63
C GLU A 192 2.77 -8.60 -15.99
N LEU A 193 3.06 -8.93 -14.72
CA LEU A 193 4.08 -8.25 -13.93
C LEU A 193 5.38 -9.04 -13.94
N SER A 194 6.48 -8.35 -14.22
CA SER A 194 7.82 -8.92 -14.06
C SER A 194 8.06 -9.29 -12.59
N HIS A 195 8.72 -10.44 -12.38
CA HIS A 195 9.09 -10.89 -11.03
C HIS A 195 9.93 -9.85 -10.27
N TRP A 196 10.78 -9.12 -10.99
CA TRP A 196 11.63 -8.08 -10.40
C TRP A 196 10.82 -6.92 -9.81
N ILE A 197 9.76 -6.49 -10.49
CA ILE A 197 8.94 -5.38 -10.00
C ILE A 197 8.10 -5.78 -8.78
N VAL A 198 7.66 -7.05 -8.75
CA VAL A 198 6.94 -7.61 -7.59
C VAL A 198 7.86 -7.66 -6.36
N LEU A 199 9.09 -8.16 -6.54
CA LEU A 199 10.10 -8.18 -5.47
C LEU A 199 10.47 -6.76 -5.02
N MET A 200 10.67 -5.85 -5.95
CA MET A 200 10.99 -4.44 -5.65
C MET A 200 9.88 -3.76 -4.85
N ALA A 201 8.61 -3.97 -5.22
CA ALA A 201 7.47 -3.43 -4.48
C ALA A 201 7.39 -3.97 -3.05
N PHE A 202 7.67 -5.26 -2.86
CA PHE A 202 7.77 -5.86 -1.53
C PHE A 202 8.91 -5.21 -0.73
N LEU A 203 10.11 -5.15 -1.30
CA LEU A 203 11.31 -4.69 -0.63
C LEU A 203 11.27 -3.19 -0.27
N ILE A 204 10.79 -2.32 -1.18
CA ILE A 204 10.68 -0.88 -0.88
C ILE A 204 9.65 -0.63 0.23
N THR A 205 8.55 -1.36 0.24
CA THR A 205 7.53 -1.21 1.29
C THR A 205 7.97 -1.85 2.61
N LEU A 206 8.76 -2.92 2.57
CA LEU A 206 9.43 -3.51 3.73
C LEU A 206 10.45 -2.54 4.33
N PHE A 207 11.28 -1.90 3.49
CA PHE A 207 12.21 -0.85 3.87
C PHE A 207 11.50 0.30 4.62
N MET A 208 10.44 0.84 4.05
CA MET A 208 9.63 1.89 4.69
C MET A 208 8.99 1.40 6.00
N GLY A 209 8.61 0.13 6.05
CA GLY A 209 8.10 -0.52 7.25
C GLY A 209 9.15 -0.60 8.35
N PHE A 210 10.37 -1.01 8.05
CA PHE A 210 11.48 -1.04 9.02
C PHE A 210 11.86 0.37 9.49
N ALA A 211 11.86 1.36 8.61
CA ALA A 211 12.09 2.76 9.01
C ALA A 211 11.08 3.22 10.07
N LYS A 212 9.80 2.86 9.89
CA LYS A 212 8.78 3.12 10.91
C LYS A 212 9.03 2.37 12.22
N ARG A 213 9.46 1.09 12.16
CA ARG A 213 9.79 0.33 13.38
C ARG A 213 11.01 0.89 14.09
N ARG A 214 11.97 1.43 13.36
CA ARG A 214 13.10 2.13 13.94
C ARG A 214 12.64 3.31 14.80
N ASP A 215 11.69 4.10 14.31
CA ASP A 215 11.11 5.21 15.07
C ASP A 215 10.38 4.73 16.34
N ASP A 216 9.61 3.64 16.23
CA ASP A 216 8.96 2.99 17.39
C ASP A 216 10.01 2.56 18.44
N VAL A 217 11.19 2.04 18.02
CA VAL A 217 12.31 1.66 18.91
C VAL A 217 12.92 2.88 19.60
N LEU A 218 13.21 3.95 18.85
CA LEU A 218 13.76 5.18 19.42
C LEU A 218 12.80 5.81 20.44
N GLN A 219 11.49 5.76 20.16
CA GLN A 219 10.48 6.21 21.11
C GLN A 219 10.51 5.35 22.40
N MET A 220 10.62 4.02 22.27
CA MET A 220 10.74 3.11 23.42
C MET A 220 11.99 3.40 24.25
N GLU A 221 13.13 3.68 23.60
CA GLU A 221 14.38 4.02 24.29
C GLU A 221 14.27 5.36 25.05
N GLN A 222 13.48 6.31 24.54
CA GLN A 222 13.30 7.64 25.18
C GLN A 222 12.24 7.63 26.29
N THR A 223 11.15 6.89 26.13
CA THR A 223 10.00 6.92 27.04
C THR A 223 9.97 5.76 28.02
N GLY A 224 10.72 4.70 27.77
CA GLY A 224 10.66 3.45 28.51
C GLY A 224 9.43 2.58 28.19
N GLU A 225 8.50 3.08 27.35
CA GLU A 225 7.26 2.38 26.98
C GLU A 225 7.31 1.94 25.51
N ALA A 226 7.04 0.66 25.28
CA ALA A 226 7.00 0.11 23.93
C ALA A 226 5.68 0.51 23.22
N PRO A 227 5.72 1.25 22.09
CA PRO A 227 4.52 1.63 21.34
C PRO A 227 3.70 0.43 20.83
N ARG A 228 4.35 -0.73 20.72
CA ARG A 228 3.75 -2.01 20.30
C ARG A 228 4.37 -3.17 21.05
N LYS A 229 3.63 -4.26 21.23
CA LYS A 229 4.11 -5.47 21.93
C LYS A 229 5.36 -6.08 21.29
N ASN A 230 5.51 -6.00 19.98
CA ASN A 230 6.66 -6.54 19.26
C ASN A 230 7.87 -5.60 19.19
N THR A 231 7.75 -4.33 19.60
CA THR A 231 8.86 -3.36 19.58
C THR A 231 10.03 -3.82 20.47
N VAL A 232 9.74 -4.51 21.59
CA VAL A 232 10.76 -5.05 22.51
C VAL A 232 11.69 -6.10 21.88
N ARG A 233 11.33 -6.61 20.70
CA ARG A 233 12.14 -7.60 19.94
C ARG A 233 13.11 -6.94 18.97
N TYR A 234 13.16 -5.62 18.93
CA TYR A 234 13.99 -4.83 18.04
C TYR A 234 14.93 -3.93 18.84
N ASN A 235 16.06 -3.58 18.25
CA ASN A 235 16.94 -2.50 18.69
C ASN A 235 17.36 -1.64 17.48
N ALA A 236 17.92 -0.45 17.76
CA ALA A 236 18.30 0.49 16.72
C ALA A 236 19.32 -0.11 15.73
N THR A 237 20.32 -0.84 16.21
CA THR A 237 21.35 -1.47 15.37
C THR A 237 20.75 -2.47 14.37
N PHE A 238 19.85 -3.36 14.84
CA PHE A 238 19.16 -4.31 13.96
C PHE A 238 18.31 -3.58 12.91
N MET A 239 17.62 -2.50 13.30
CA MET A 239 16.82 -1.70 12.36
C MET A 239 17.68 -1.03 11.30
N ASP A 240 18.86 -0.48 11.67
CA ASP A 240 19.78 0.15 10.72
C ASP A 240 20.33 -0.88 9.72
N GLN A 241 20.66 -2.10 10.18
CA GLN A 241 21.08 -3.20 9.31
C GLN A 241 19.94 -3.65 8.37
N ALA A 242 18.72 -3.80 8.88
CA ALA A 242 17.56 -4.18 8.09
C ALA A 242 17.24 -3.13 7.01
N LEU A 243 17.37 -1.84 7.32
CA LEU A 243 17.23 -0.74 6.36
C LEU A 243 18.29 -0.85 5.27
N THR A 244 19.56 -1.05 5.64
CA THR A 244 20.66 -1.16 4.67
C THR A 244 20.45 -2.37 3.74
N ILE A 245 20.11 -3.54 4.29
CA ILE A 245 19.87 -4.75 3.49
C ILE A 245 18.70 -4.53 2.52
N THR A 246 17.57 -4.04 3.02
CA THR A 246 16.37 -3.88 2.19
C THR A 246 16.57 -2.79 1.13
N ALA A 247 17.24 -1.69 1.42
CA ALA A 247 17.59 -0.65 0.45
C ALA A 247 18.50 -1.19 -0.65
N SER A 248 19.59 -1.89 -0.28
CA SER A 248 20.56 -2.44 -1.23
C SER A 248 19.91 -3.46 -2.18
N VAL A 249 19.12 -4.39 -1.63
CA VAL A 249 18.44 -5.40 -2.46
C VAL A 249 17.36 -4.75 -3.33
N THR A 250 16.64 -3.72 -2.84
CA THR A 250 15.67 -2.95 -3.65
C THR A 250 16.35 -2.33 -4.87
N LEU A 251 17.51 -1.69 -4.68
CA LEU A 251 18.27 -1.09 -5.78
C LEU A 251 18.72 -2.14 -6.79
N VAL A 252 19.24 -3.28 -6.32
CA VAL A 252 19.64 -4.38 -7.21
C VAL A 252 18.44 -4.90 -8.01
N CYS A 253 17.29 -5.14 -7.36
CA CYS A 253 16.09 -5.58 -8.06
C CYS A 253 15.61 -4.57 -9.10
N TYR A 254 15.72 -3.26 -8.81
CA TYR A 254 15.40 -2.23 -9.78
C TYR A 254 16.32 -2.24 -10.99
N ILE A 255 17.65 -2.35 -10.77
CA ILE A 255 18.62 -2.46 -11.87
C ILE A 255 18.32 -3.70 -12.70
N MET A 256 18.11 -4.86 -12.07
CA MET A 256 17.79 -6.11 -12.76
C MET A 256 16.49 -6.00 -13.57
N TYR A 257 15.48 -5.29 -13.04
CA TYR A 257 14.27 -4.96 -13.79
C TYR A 257 14.59 -4.18 -15.06
N THR A 258 15.37 -3.10 -14.96
CA THR A 258 15.66 -2.20 -16.08
C THR A 258 16.51 -2.81 -17.18
N VAL A 259 17.31 -3.85 -16.87
CA VAL A 259 18.18 -4.58 -17.82
C VAL A 259 17.62 -5.95 -18.21
N SER A 260 16.42 -6.33 -17.72
CA SER A 260 15.81 -7.60 -18.10
C SER A 260 15.39 -7.60 -19.57
N PRO A 261 15.60 -8.70 -20.32
CA PRO A 261 15.18 -8.80 -21.72
C PRO A 261 13.71 -8.44 -21.93
N GLU A 262 12.82 -8.94 -21.05
CA GLU A 262 11.38 -8.68 -21.11
C GLU A 262 11.05 -7.18 -21.08
N VAL A 263 11.77 -6.40 -20.27
CA VAL A 263 11.54 -4.95 -20.13
C VAL A 263 12.17 -4.21 -21.29
N MET A 264 13.37 -4.60 -21.73
CA MET A 264 14.04 -4.01 -22.90
C MET A 264 13.20 -4.23 -24.17
N ASP A 265 12.67 -5.44 -24.36
CA ASP A 265 11.81 -5.76 -25.50
C ASP A 265 10.46 -5.03 -25.42
N ARG A 266 9.87 -4.93 -24.22
CA ARG A 266 8.61 -4.20 -24.01
C ARG A 266 8.70 -2.72 -24.38
N PHE A 267 9.78 -2.06 -23.95
CA PHE A 267 9.94 -0.61 -24.15
C PHE A 267 10.86 -0.26 -25.32
N GLN A 268 11.36 -1.24 -26.05
CA GLN A 268 12.27 -1.06 -27.20
C GLN A 268 13.48 -0.15 -26.90
N THR A 269 13.95 -0.19 -25.64
CA THR A 269 15.07 0.63 -25.17
C THR A 269 15.94 -0.12 -24.15
N ASN A 270 17.23 0.13 -24.20
CA ASN A 270 18.19 -0.35 -23.21
C ASN A 270 18.67 0.74 -22.24
N LYS A 271 18.04 1.94 -22.25
CA LYS A 271 18.52 3.09 -21.50
C LYS A 271 17.82 3.25 -20.13
N LEU A 272 16.83 2.40 -19.79
CA LEU A 272 16.09 2.51 -18.53
C LEU A 272 16.96 2.42 -17.28
N TYR A 273 18.12 1.73 -17.36
CA TYR A 273 19.05 1.62 -16.23
C TYR A 273 19.55 2.99 -15.74
N LEU A 274 19.55 4.02 -16.59
CA LEU A 274 19.95 5.38 -16.19
C LEU A 274 19.05 5.94 -15.08
N THR A 275 17.80 5.48 -15.02
CA THR A 275 16.87 5.90 -13.96
C THR A 275 17.21 5.34 -12.59
N SER A 276 18.11 4.36 -12.49
CA SER A 276 18.55 3.76 -11.22
C SER A 276 19.25 4.75 -10.29
N ILE A 277 19.80 5.84 -10.83
CA ILE A 277 20.42 6.89 -10.03
C ILE A 277 19.39 7.58 -9.11
N PHE A 278 18.18 7.83 -9.61
CA PHE A 278 17.11 8.43 -8.81
C PHE A 278 16.66 7.47 -7.70
N VAL A 279 16.55 6.17 -7.99
CA VAL A 279 16.19 5.18 -6.96
C VAL A 279 17.27 5.13 -5.86
N LEU A 280 18.55 5.14 -6.24
CA LEU A 280 19.66 5.21 -5.29
C LEU A 280 19.57 6.48 -4.42
N VAL A 281 19.41 7.64 -5.06
CA VAL A 281 19.39 8.95 -4.36
C VAL A 281 18.16 9.03 -3.45
N GLY A 282 17.00 8.59 -3.90
CA GLY A 282 15.78 8.53 -3.11
C GLY A 282 15.89 7.62 -1.88
N LEU A 283 16.49 6.43 -2.03
CA LEU A 283 16.76 5.52 -0.92
C LEU A 283 17.74 6.13 0.10
N LEU A 284 18.84 6.73 -0.36
CA LEU A 284 19.81 7.40 0.50
C LEU A 284 19.17 8.58 1.25
N ARG A 285 18.35 9.40 0.56
CA ARG A 285 17.64 10.50 1.22
C ARG A 285 16.66 9.99 2.26
N TYR A 286 15.92 8.93 1.96
CA TYR A 286 15.00 8.34 2.93
C TYR A 286 15.75 7.78 4.14
N MET A 287 16.88 7.10 3.94
CA MET A 287 17.75 6.63 5.02
C MET A 287 18.27 7.80 5.86
N GLN A 288 18.67 8.91 5.23
CA GLN A 288 19.09 10.12 5.96
C GLN A 288 17.95 10.64 6.86
N VAL A 289 16.74 10.74 6.34
CA VAL A 289 15.56 11.16 7.13
C VAL A 289 15.27 10.19 8.27
N ALA A 290 15.43 8.88 8.04
CA ALA A 290 15.14 7.86 9.05
C ALA A 290 16.24 7.79 10.12
N VAL A 291 17.52 7.80 9.73
CA VAL A 291 18.65 7.51 10.62
C VAL A 291 19.19 8.78 11.27
N VAL A 292 19.37 9.84 10.48
CA VAL A 292 19.99 11.10 10.93
C VAL A 292 18.94 12.05 11.52
N ASP A 293 17.87 12.33 10.73
CA ASP A 293 16.82 13.28 11.13
C ASP A 293 15.84 12.68 12.14
N LYS A 294 15.77 11.34 12.27
CA LYS A 294 14.89 10.60 13.17
C LYS A 294 13.40 10.96 13.00
N ARG A 295 12.94 11.06 11.76
CA ARG A 295 11.57 11.52 11.40
C ARG A 295 10.81 10.53 10.50
N SER A 296 11.00 9.21 10.71
CA SER A 296 10.42 8.16 9.86
C SER A 296 9.10 7.56 10.37
N GLY A 297 8.55 8.05 11.47
CA GLY A 297 7.35 7.48 12.13
C GLY A 297 6.09 7.43 11.25
N ASN A 298 6.00 8.28 10.22
CA ASN A 298 4.94 8.21 9.22
C ASN A 298 5.53 8.19 7.80
N PRO A 299 5.81 7.01 7.23
CA PRO A 299 6.43 6.86 5.91
C PRO A 299 5.72 7.63 4.79
N THR A 300 4.39 7.58 4.76
CA THR A 300 3.60 8.30 3.76
C THR A 300 3.81 9.81 3.88
N LYS A 301 3.85 10.34 5.10
CA LYS A 301 4.09 11.77 5.34
C LYS A 301 5.51 12.18 4.92
N VAL A 302 6.51 11.33 5.17
CA VAL A 302 7.89 11.59 4.73
C VAL A 302 7.93 11.78 3.21
N VAL A 303 7.39 10.82 2.45
CA VAL A 303 7.38 10.90 0.98
C VAL A 303 6.59 12.12 0.47
N LEU A 304 5.45 12.45 1.10
CA LEU A 304 4.57 13.53 0.67
C LEU A 304 5.02 14.92 1.14
N CYS A 305 5.93 15.05 2.11
CA CYS A 305 6.33 16.34 2.69
C CYS A 305 7.80 16.68 2.46
N ASP A 306 8.67 15.69 2.20
CA ASP A 306 10.08 15.97 1.92
C ASP A 306 10.26 16.45 0.48
N ARG A 307 10.64 17.72 0.31
CA ARG A 307 10.78 18.34 -1.01
C ARG A 307 11.84 17.69 -1.87
N PHE A 308 12.90 17.17 -1.26
CA PHE A 308 13.97 16.50 -2.00
C PHE A 308 13.47 15.18 -2.59
N ILE A 309 12.76 14.36 -1.80
CA ILE A 309 12.15 13.11 -2.28
C ILE A 309 11.11 13.40 -3.36
N GLN A 310 10.29 14.44 -3.21
CA GLN A 310 9.31 14.82 -4.22
C GLN A 310 9.96 15.20 -5.55
N PHE A 311 11.04 16.00 -5.50
CA PHE A 311 11.77 16.38 -6.69
C PHE A 311 12.45 15.18 -7.35
N ASP A 312 13.08 14.31 -6.57
CA ASP A 312 13.74 13.10 -7.04
C ASP A 312 12.74 12.13 -7.72
N VAL A 313 11.59 11.87 -7.09
CA VAL A 313 10.52 11.04 -7.66
C VAL A 313 9.95 11.67 -8.94
N LEU A 314 9.75 12.98 -8.96
CA LEU A 314 9.27 13.68 -10.16
C LEU A 314 10.29 13.57 -11.31
N ALA A 315 11.58 13.82 -11.02
CA ALA A 315 12.66 13.67 -11.99
C ALA A 315 12.77 12.24 -12.50
N TRP A 316 12.62 11.24 -11.62
CA TRP A 316 12.54 9.84 -12.00
C TRP A 316 11.40 9.56 -12.97
N ILE A 317 10.15 9.99 -12.63
CA ILE A 317 8.97 9.80 -13.48
C ILE A 317 9.18 10.45 -14.84
N VAL A 318 9.62 11.71 -14.88
CA VAL A 318 9.85 12.44 -16.12
C VAL A 318 10.91 11.75 -16.98
N THR A 319 12.03 11.35 -16.39
CA THR A 319 13.10 10.64 -17.12
C THR A 319 12.62 9.29 -17.64
N PHE A 320 11.86 8.54 -16.83
CA PHE A 320 11.28 7.25 -17.22
C PHE A 320 10.34 7.41 -18.43
N ILE A 321 9.43 8.40 -18.38
CA ILE A 321 8.50 8.70 -19.48
C ILE A 321 9.28 9.16 -20.74
N LEU A 322 10.27 10.03 -20.59
CA LEU A 322 11.05 10.51 -21.72
C LEU A 322 11.80 9.36 -22.42
N ILE A 323 12.39 8.45 -21.66
CA ILE A 323 13.11 7.29 -22.23
C ILE A 323 12.14 6.36 -22.99
N ILE A 324 10.91 6.17 -22.50
CA ILE A 324 9.94 5.25 -23.12
C ILE A 324 9.27 5.86 -24.34
N TYR A 325 8.89 7.16 -24.29
CA TYR A 325 8.06 7.75 -25.33
C TYR A 325 8.81 8.68 -26.31
N VAL A 326 10.02 9.10 -25.98
CA VAL A 326 10.80 10.04 -26.79
C VAL A 326 12.15 9.44 -27.24
N GLY A 327 12.71 8.49 -26.46
CA GLY A 327 14.02 7.86 -26.71
C GLY A 327 13.96 6.59 -27.46
#